data_8cbcb1d2b4d1f432c941cfa307fc0590
#
_entry.id   8cbcb1d2b4d1f432c941cfa307fc0590
#
_cell.length_a   1.000
_cell.length_b   1.000
_cell.length_c   1.000
_cell.angle_alpha   90.00
_cell.angle_beta   90.00
_cell.angle_gamma   90.00
#
_symmetry.space_group_name_H-M   'P 1'
#
loop_
_entity.id
_entity.type
_entity.pdbx_description
1 polymer ?
#
loop_
_entity_poly.entity_id
_entity_poly.type
_entity_poly.pdbx_seq_one_letter_code
_entity_poly.pdbx_strand_id
1 'polypeptide(L)'
;MKGSYGMLIDKTLDELTKKNKIVVGFDLGNDDSQISYCRYNQSMPDTVSLVMGEEQYNIPTLLCRRFDKRPGAEEGAAWSIGNDALKCAKEGQGTLVEDLVLLAKNNVSVKVQEEELSAAYLLELFVRKAFAVLYAYAGTEDIAAVAFTLKDMNTGIMEMLRDIVTHIGKKMEVYFLSHEDCFFQYMIHQPQEMWIHDVLLYDYRSDGIKSHILSMNRKTNPVACFIDTSRYPQMRIPDLSDKSETAKGAFYKQLDTALLEIVRKNCEQRIITSVFLLGDSFSKEWCRESLKYMCRGRRVFQGNNLFSKGACYGARERAYPSTLSTTYVYLSEDKLRANIGMMCDKGQMEVYYPILDAGTNWYDAQKVFDVMLVKNNAITLNIAPVDGTRTRVARISLEGLKVRGNKTNRVELRFYMEDASAVQIEIRDKGFGEFFPSTGQIWKECLPLEVIT
;
A
#
# COMPACT_ATOMS: atom_id res chain seq x y z
N MET A 1 24.00 -25.94 31.19
CA MET A 1 22.98 -24.99 31.71
C MET A 1 23.18 -23.53 31.37
N LYS A 2 24.23 -23.11 30.61
CA LYS A 2 24.42 -21.70 30.20
C LYS A 2 23.73 -21.29 28.88
N GLY A 3 23.28 -22.24 28.05
CA GLY A 3 22.66 -21.94 26.77
C GLY A 3 21.15 -21.59 26.81
N SER A 4 20.43 -22.08 27.81
CA SER A 4 18.97 -21.88 27.94
C SER A 4 18.58 -20.50 28.51
N TYR A 5 19.41 -19.92 29.36
CA TYR A 5 19.17 -18.61 29.95
C TYR A 5 19.44 -17.45 28.99
N GLY A 6 20.46 -17.57 28.13
CA GLY A 6 20.75 -16.55 27.10
C GLY A 6 19.63 -16.44 26.08
N MET A 7 19.06 -17.55 25.64
CA MET A 7 17.96 -17.59 24.66
C MET A 7 16.62 -17.07 25.22
N LEU A 8 16.38 -17.19 26.52
CA LEU A 8 15.19 -16.63 27.20
C LEU A 8 15.32 -15.12 27.40
N ILE A 9 16.51 -14.62 27.73
CA ILE A 9 16.76 -13.19 27.92
C ILE A 9 16.67 -12.46 26.58
N ASP A 10 17.21 -13.01 25.49
CA ASP A 10 17.10 -12.44 24.14
C ASP A 10 15.67 -12.39 23.64
N LYS A 11 14.86 -13.42 23.85
CA LYS A 11 13.43 -13.41 23.50
C LYS A 11 12.65 -12.36 24.29
N THR A 12 12.94 -12.20 25.59
CA THR A 12 12.23 -11.25 26.46
C THR A 12 12.61 -9.81 26.12
N LEU A 13 13.89 -9.53 25.78
CA LEU A 13 14.34 -8.23 25.29
C LEU A 13 13.75 -7.88 23.92
N ASP A 14 13.67 -8.85 23.00
CA ASP A 14 13.09 -8.68 21.67
C ASP A 14 11.57 -8.39 21.77
N GLU A 15 10.86 -9.09 22.65
CA GLU A 15 9.44 -8.83 22.94
C GLU A 15 9.21 -7.46 23.62
N LEU A 16 10.09 -7.04 24.55
CA LEU A 16 10.01 -5.73 25.19
C LEU A 16 10.30 -4.60 24.20
N THR A 17 11.26 -4.80 23.31
CA THR A 17 11.60 -3.84 22.25
C THR A 17 10.46 -3.70 21.23
N LYS A 18 9.75 -4.80 20.90
CA LYS A 18 8.58 -4.77 20.04
C LYS A 18 7.38 -4.06 20.69
N LYS A 19 7.18 -4.21 22.00
CA LYS A 19 6.05 -3.61 22.73
C LYS A 19 6.04 -2.08 22.73
N ASN A 20 7.18 -1.42 22.60
CA ASN A 20 7.27 0.04 22.58
C ASN A 20 7.13 0.65 21.18
N LYS A 21 7.20 -0.16 20.11
CA LYS A 21 7.10 0.31 18.74
C LYS A 21 5.65 0.33 18.26
N ILE A 22 5.35 1.31 17.41
CA ILE A 22 4.09 1.40 16.68
C ILE A 22 4.31 1.04 15.21
N VAL A 23 3.24 0.59 14.56
CA VAL A 23 3.14 0.52 13.10
C VAL A 23 2.16 1.58 12.64
N VAL A 24 2.39 2.14 11.45
CA VAL A 24 1.66 3.30 10.94
C VAL A 24 1.07 3.00 9.57
N GLY A 25 -0.17 3.40 9.37
CA GLY A 25 -0.82 3.49 8.07
C GLY A 25 -1.08 4.94 7.73
N PHE A 26 -0.53 5.42 6.61
CA PHE A 26 -0.66 6.79 6.15
C PHE A 26 -1.39 6.82 4.81
N ASP A 27 -2.69 7.20 4.83
CA ASP A 27 -3.43 7.52 3.62
C ASP A 27 -3.09 8.96 3.22
N LEU A 28 -2.29 9.10 2.17
CA LEU A 28 -1.77 10.37 1.66
C LEU A 28 -2.60 10.81 0.46
N GLY A 29 -3.71 11.49 0.71
CA GLY A 29 -4.56 12.06 -0.33
C GLY A 29 -4.10 13.44 -0.79
N ASN A 30 -4.59 13.90 -1.95
CA ASN A 30 -4.28 15.25 -2.43
C ASN A 30 -5.06 16.33 -1.68
N ASP A 31 -6.32 16.06 -1.39
CA ASP A 31 -7.18 16.99 -0.65
C ASP A 31 -6.95 16.83 0.85
N ASP A 32 -7.06 15.61 1.36
CA ASP A 32 -6.92 15.25 2.76
C ASP A 32 -6.07 14.01 2.94
N SER A 33 -5.31 13.97 4.02
CA SER A 33 -4.53 12.83 4.48
C SER A 33 -5.04 12.31 5.82
N GLN A 34 -4.78 11.03 6.11
CA GLN A 34 -5.14 10.40 7.38
C GLN A 34 -4.01 9.50 7.88
N ILE A 35 -3.83 9.46 9.20
CA ILE A 35 -2.83 8.61 9.83
C ILE A 35 -3.49 7.73 10.85
N SER A 36 -3.32 6.43 10.73
CA SER A 36 -3.68 5.44 11.75
C SER A 36 -2.44 4.77 12.29
N TYR A 37 -2.45 4.40 13.54
CA TYR A 37 -1.34 3.69 14.17
C TYR A 37 -1.83 2.58 15.09
N CYS A 38 -0.98 1.59 15.32
CA CYS A 38 -1.30 0.46 16.17
C CYS A 38 -0.06 0.05 16.97
N ARG A 39 -0.23 -0.21 18.26
CA ARG A 39 0.79 -0.85 19.09
C ARG A 39 0.80 -2.35 18.87
N TYR A 40 1.91 -3.00 19.14
CA TYR A 40 2.07 -4.45 18.98
C TYR A 40 0.92 -5.27 19.62
N ASN A 41 0.47 -4.90 20.81
CA ASN A 41 -0.58 -5.61 21.56
C ASN A 41 -2.01 -5.09 21.30
N GLN A 42 -2.16 -4.13 20.38
CA GLN A 42 -3.45 -3.52 20.10
C GLN A 42 -4.16 -4.28 18.97
N SER A 43 -5.41 -4.64 19.16
CA SER A 43 -6.19 -5.38 18.16
C SER A 43 -6.66 -4.49 16.99
N MET A 44 -6.98 -3.23 17.28
CA MET A 44 -7.50 -2.27 16.31
C MET A 44 -6.61 -1.02 16.25
N PRO A 45 -6.34 -0.48 15.04
CA PRO A 45 -5.65 0.79 14.89
C PRO A 45 -6.47 1.96 15.41
N ASP A 46 -5.80 2.90 16.10
CA ASP A 46 -6.31 4.23 16.37
C ASP A 46 -6.02 5.15 15.21
N THR A 47 -6.87 6.15 14.97
CA THR A 47 -6.64 7.17 13.94
C THR A 47 -6.38 8.51 14.62
N VAL A 48 -5.34 9.21 14.14
CA VAL A 48 -4.96 10.53 14.65
C VAL A 48 -6.07 11.52 14.35
N SER A 49 -6.55 12.24 15.38
CA SER A 49 -7.49 13.33 15.24
C SER A 49 -6.79 14.67 15.45
N LEU A 50 -7.09 15.66 14.62
CA LEU A 50 -6.55 17.03 14.78
C LEU A 50 -7.13 17.74 16.00
N VAL A 51 -8.32 17.34 16.45
CA VAL A 51 -9.00 17.92 17.60
C VAL A 51 -9.21 16.84 18.66
N MET A 52 -8.65 17.06 19.84
CA MET A 52 -8.81 16.11 20.94
C MET A 52 -10.29 15.96 21.33
N GLY A 53 -10.77 14.70 21.32
CA GLY A 53 -12.16 14.38 21.68
C GLY A 53 -13.18 14.50 20.55
N GLU A 54 -12.74 14.85 19.33
CA GLU A 54 -13.58 14.88 18.14
C GLU A 54 -13.09 13.85 17.10
N GLU A 55 -14.01 13.32 16.30
CA GLU A 55 -13.69 12.35 15.21
C GLU A 55 -13.30 13.08 13.92
N GLN A 56 -12.39 14.08 14.01
CA GLN A 56 -11.86 14.80 12.85
C GLN A 56 -10.53 14.19 12.40
N TYR A 57 -10.62 13.16 11.59
CA TYR A 57 -9.45 12.39 11.15
C TYR A 57 -8.77 12.95 9.90
N ASN A 58 -9.45 13.83 9.14
CA ASN A 58 -8.92 14.41 7.91
C ASN A 58 -7.94 15.53 8.24
N ILE A 59 -6.69 15.38 7.76
CA ILE A 59 -5.66 16.40 7.80
C ILE A 59 -5.60 17.02 6.41
N PRO A 60 -6.08 18.26 6.18
CA PRO A 60 -5.96 18.90 4.88
C PRO A 60 -4.51 18.87 4.37
N THR A 61 -4.30 18.32 3.16
CA THR A 61 -2.96 18.09 2.58
C THR A 61 -2.45 19.36 1.92
N LEU A 62 -2.16 20.37 2.74
CA LEU A 62 -1.72 21.69 2.31
C LEU A 62 -0.77 22.32 3.32
N LEU A 63 -0.02 23.30 2.85
CA LEU A 63 0.95 24.08 3.62
C LEU A 63 0.59 25.57 3.55
N CYS A 64 0.88 26.31 4.60
CA CYS A 64 0.91 27.77 4.56
C CYS A 64 2.24 28.30 5.07
N ARG A 65 2.91 29.12 4.26
CA ARG A 65 4.14 29.83 4.66
C ARG A 65 3.77 31.22 5.16
N ARG A 66 4.03 31.48 6.47
CA ARG A 66 3.76 32.78 7.08
C ARG A 66 4.67 33.87 6.50
N PHE A 67 4.15 35.10 6.41
CA PHE A 67 4.92 36.26 6.00
C PHE A 67 5.91 36.71 7.07
N ASP A 68 5.54 36.60 8.36
CA ASP A 68 6.39 36.97 9.48
C ASP A 68 7.35 35.84 9.84
N LYS A 69 8.60 35.98 9.44
CA LYS A 69 9.71 35.14 9.95
C LYS A 69 10.08 35.66 11.35
N ARG A 70 9.83 34.91 12.40
CA ARG A 70 10.40 35.22 13.73
C ARG A 70 11.93 35.17 13.62
N PRO A 71 12.68 36.23 14.00
CA PRO A 71 14.14 36.21 13.95
C PRO A 71 14.69 35.00 14.75
N GLY A 72 15.54 34.17 14.11
CA GLY A 72 16.14 33.00 14.73
C GLY A 72 15.27 31.73 14.77
N ALA A 73 14.08 31.73 14.20
CA ALA A 73 13.28 30.52 14.07
C ALA A 73 13.82 29.61 12.95
N GLU A 74 13.81 28.29 13.18
CA GLU A 74 14.11 27.31 12.16
C GLU A 74 13.15 27.47 10.96
N GLU A 75 13.61 27.17 9.75
CA GLU A 75 12.85 27.35 8.51
C GLU A 75 11.51 26.62 8.55
N GLY A 76 11.45 25.43 9.17
CA GLY A 76 10.23 24.68 9.39
C GLY A 76 9.18 25.37 10.28
N ALA A 77 9.60 26.29 11.17
CA ALA A 77 8.70 27.01 12.08
C ALA A 77 7.84 28.06 11.37
N ALA A 78 8.24 28.49 10.16
CA ALA A 78 7.46 29.42 9.34
C ALA A 78 6.27 28.74 8.63
N TRP A 79 6.18 27.42 8.64
CA TRP A 79 5.17 26.65 7.93
C TRP A 79 4.15 26.03 8.88
N SER A 80 2.90 26.03 8.48
CA SER A 80 1.78 25.31 9.11
C SER A 80 1.15 24.32 8.15
N ILE A 81 0.45 23.29 8.68
CA ILE A 81 -0.26 22.27 7.92
C ILE A 81 -1.73 22.20 8.33
N GLY A 82 -2.55 21.57 7.51
CA GLY A 82 -3.93 21.24 7.83
C GLY A 82 -4.77 22.48 8.15
N ASN A 83 -5.61 22.37 9.18
CA ASN A 83 -6.50 23.46 9.58
C ASN A 83 -5.78 24.75 9.98
N ASP A 84 -4.58 24.64 10.58
CA ASP A 84 -3.77 25.82 10.94
C ASP A 84 -3.27 26.57 9.70
N ALA A 85 -2.95 25.83 8.62
CA ALA A 85 -2.56 26.43 7.35
C ALA A 85 -3.74 27.15 6.68
N LEU A 86 -4.94 26.53 6.70
CA LEU A 86 -6.17 27.16 6.19
C LEU A 86 -6.51 28.44 6.97
N LYS A 87 -6.38 28.40 8.29
CA LYS A 87 -6.60 29.57 9.15
C LYS A 87 -5.62 30.69 8.84
N CYS A 88 -4.32 30.34 8.76
CA CYS A 88 -3.25 31.27 8.42
C CYS A 88 -3.51 31.99 7.09
N ALA A 89 -3.90 31.24 6.06
CA ALA A 89 -4.21 31.78 4.74
C ALA A 89 -5.48 32.67 4.75
N LYS A 90 -6.55 32.24 5.43
CA LYS A 90 -7.80 33.02 5.56
C LYS A 90 -7.60 34.36 6.28
N GLU A 91 -6.70 34.39 7.26
CA GLU A 91 -6.32 35.60 7.99
C GLU A 91 -5.34 36.49 7.22
N GLY A 92 -4.92 36.09 6.01
CA GLY A 92 -3.96 36.85 5.19
C GLY A 92 -2.54 36.88 5.79
N GLN A 93 -2.19 35.91 6.63
CA GLN A 93 -0.91 35.85 7.34
C GLN A 93 0.18 35.06 6.59
N GLY A 94 -0.14 34.44 5.45
CA GLY A 94 0.80 33.61 4.71
C GLY A 94 0.32 33.23 3.32
N THR A 95 1.20 32.54 2.59
CA THR A 95 0.93 31.99 1.26
C THR A 95 0.55 30.53 1.38
N LEU A 96 -0.64 30.15 0.87
CA LEU A 96 -1.12 28.79 0.82
C LEU A 96 -0.48 28.01 -0.34
N VAL A 97 -0.16 26.74 -0.10
CA VAL A 97 0.29 25.77 -1.12
C VAL A 97 -0.58 24.53 -1.01
N GLU A 98 -1.30 24.25 -2.08
CA GLU A 98 -2.21 23.11 -2.21
C GLU A 98 -1.67 22.09 -3.22
N ASP A 99 -2.39 21.01 -3.44
CA ASP A 99 -2.06 19.99 -4.44
C ASP A 99 -0.68 19.31 -4.26
N LEU A 100 -0.19 19.18 -3.04
CA LEU A 100 1.16 18.71 -2.72
C LEU A 100 1.48 17.35 -3.36
N VAL A 101 0.54 16.41 -3.34
CA VAL A 101 0.72 15.07 -3.90
C VAL A 101 0.75 15.11 -5.43
N LEU A 102 -0.10 15.93 -6.03
CA LEU A 102 -0.15 16.10 -7.49
C LEU A 102 1.13 16.79 -8.00
N LEU A 103 1.60 17.82 -7.31
CA LEU A 103 2.86 18.52 -7.60
C LEU A 103 4.04 17.55 -7.51
N ALA A 104 4.09 16.71 -6.46
CA ALA A 104 5.14 15.73 -6.27
C ALA A 104 5.14 14.64 -7.35
N LYS A 105 3.97 14.12 -7.73
CA LYS A 105 3.84 13.13 -8.82
C LYS A 105 4.35 13.66 -10.16
N ASN A 106 4.14 14.95 -10.42
CA ASN A 106 4.53 15.62 -11.67
C ASN A 106 5.92 16.27 -11.56
N ASN A 107 6.58 16.19 -10.40
CA ASN A 107 7.88 16.81 -10.11
C ASN A 107 7.94 18.30 -10.48
N VAL A 108 6.91 19.07 -10.09
CA VAL A 108 6.73 20.48 -10.42
C VAL A 108 7.23 21.35 -9.27
N SER A 109 8.08 22.35 -9.57
CA SER A 109 8.45 23.40 -8.60
C SER A 109 7.37 24.46 -8.51
N VAL A 110 7.21 25.05 -7.33
CA VAL A 110 6.22 26.09 -7.03
C VAL A 110 6.91 27.33 -6.47
N LYS A 111 6.58 28.51 -6.99
CA LYS A 111 7.04 29.77 -6.43
C LYS A 111 6.18 30.12 -5.21
N VAL A 112 6.80 30.13 -4.04
CA VAL A 112 6.15 30.51 -2.77
C VAL A 112 6.83 31.76 -2.25
N GLN A 113 6.12 32.87 -2.26
CA GLN A 113 6.69 34.21 -2.03
C GLN A 113 7.80 34.49 -3.08
N GLU A 114 9.04 34.74 -2.64
CA GLU A 114 10.17 35.04 -3.55
C GLU A 114 11.05 33.82 -3.88
N GLU A 115 10.72 32.61 -3.32
CA GLU A 115 11.54 31.41 -3.46
C GLU A 115 10.84 30.39 -4.35
N GLU A 116 11.62 29.73 -5.21
CA GLU A 116 11.14 28.56 -5.98
C GLU A 116 11.48 27.30 -5.20
N LEU A 117 10.43 26.55 -4.79
CA LEU A 117 10.53 25.36 -3.96
C LEU A 117 10.15 24.12 -4.76
N SER A 118 10.93 23.04 -4.59
CA SER A 118 10.63 21.76 -5.24
C SER A 118 9.42 21.09 -4.58
N ALA A 119 8.64 20.35 -5.38
CA ALA A 119 7.54 19.57 -4.86
C ALA A 119 7.98 18.51 -3.83
N ALA A 120 9.17 17.91 -4.01
CA ALA A 120 9.75 16.97 -3.06
C ALA A 120 9.97 17.60 -1.69
N TYR A 121 10.54 18.81 -1.65
CA TYR A 121 10.73 19.56 -0.40
C TYR A 121 9.39 19.89 0.29
N LEU A 122 8.41 20.35 -0.48
CA LEU A 122 7.08 20.68 0.06
C LEU A 122 6.38 19.45 0.63
N LEU A 123 6.43 18.32 -0.08
CA LEU A 123 5.87 17.05 0.40
C LEU A 123 6.61 16.53 1.64
N GLU A 124 7.97 16.62 1.66
CA GLU A 124 8.77 16.25 2.83
C GLU A 124 8.36 17.07 4.05
N LEU A 125 8.19 18.38 3.88
CA LEU A 125 7.79 19.28 4.96
C LEU A 125 6.42 18.91 5.51
N PHE A 126 5.45 18.61 4.64
CA PHE A 126 4.12 18.15 5.05
C PHE A 126 4.19 16.82 5.82
N VAL A 127 4.85 15.81 5.26
CA VAL A 127 4.98 14.48 5.89
C VAL A 127 5.68 14.58 7.24
N ARG A 128 6.77 15.34 7.33
CA ARG A 128 7.52 15.57 8.59
C ARG A 128 6.63 16.18 9.68
N LYS A 129 5.82 17.18 9.32
CA LYS A 129 4.87 17.80 10.26
C LYS A 129 3.72 16.88 10.63
N ALA A 130 3.20 16.09 9.70
CA ALA A 130 2.18 15.10 9.96
C ALA A 130 2.69 14.00 10.91
N PHE A 131 3.95 13.56 10.77
CA PHE A 131 4.59 12.66 11.76
C PHE A 131 4.76 13.33 13.13
N ALA A 132 5.04 14.62 13.20
CA ALA A 132 5.12 15.32 14.49
C ALA A 132 3.77 15.30 15.22
N VAL A 133 2.66 15.46 14.50
CA VAL A 133 1.30 15.31 15.07
C VAL A 133 1.08 13.86 15.55
N LEU A 134 1.47 12.87 14.74
CA LEU A 134 1.38 11.46 15.13
C LEU A 134 2.17 11.19 16.42
N TYR A 135 3.41 11.67 16.53
CA TYR A 135 4.25 11.46 17.72
C TYR A 135 3.63 12.05 18.99
N ALA A 136 3.07 13.25 18.89
CA ALA A 136 2.36 13.88 20.00
C ALA A 136 1.12 13.07 20.41
N TYR A 137 0.40 12.50 19.45
CA TYR A 137 -0.81 11.72 19.69
C TYR A 137 -0.50 10.32 20.23
N ALA A 138 0.45 9.62 19.62
CA ALA A 138 0.85 8.26 20.00
C ALA A 138 1.71 8.20 21.28
N GLY A 139 2.31 9.32 21.70
CA GLY A 139 3.22 9.38 22.85
C GLY A 139 4.55 8.63 22.63
N THR A 140 4.91 8.34 21.38
CA THR A 140 6.15 7.68 21.00
C THR A 140 6.57 8.05 19.59
N GLU A 141 7.88 8.08 19.34
CA GLU A 141 8.48 8.26 18.03
C GLU A 141 9.05 6.95 17.45
N ASP A 142 8.94 5.84 18.19
CA ASP A 142 9.46 4.55 17.78
C ASP A 142 8.50 3.85 16.81
N ILE A 143 8.77 3.98 15.51
CA ILE A 143 8.00 3.35 14.44
C ILE A 143 8.78 2.12 13.93
N ALA A 144 8.13 0.95 13.92
CA ALA A 144 8.68 -0.26 13.33
C ALA A 144 8.52 -0.25 11.81
N ALA A 145 7.33 0.14 11.34
CA ALA A 145 6.98 0.17 9.93
C ALA A 145 5.94 1.24 9.65
N VAL A 146 6.00 1.81 8.45
CA VAL A 146 4.98 2.68 7.88
C VAL A 146 4.51 2.11 6.54
N ALA A 147 3.20 2.04 6.32
CA ALA A 147 2.64 1.80 5.01
C ALA A 147 1.97 3.07 4.50
N PHE A 148 2.47 3.58 3.37
CA PHE A 148 1.80 4.64 2.63
C PHE A 148 0.76 4.04 1.69
N THR A 149 -0.41 4.67 1.64
CA THR A 149 -1.40 4.43 0.60
C THR A 149 -1.79 5.75 -0.05
N LEU A 150 -1.97 5.72 -1.35
CA LEU A 150 -2.41 6.89 -2.12
C LEU A 150 -3.05 6.44 -3.42
N LYS A 151 -3.88 7.31 -3.95
CA LYS A 151 -4.50 7.09 -5.25
C LYS A 151 -3.45 7.17 -6.36
N ASP A 152 -3.46 6.18 -7.26
CA ASP A 152 -2.63 6.14 -8.46
C ASP A 152 -1.11 6.29 -8.13
N MET A 153 -0.56 5.36 -7.36
CA MET A 153 0.88 5.28 -7.06
C MET A 153 1.70 5.04 -8.32
N ASN A 154 2.88 5.68 -8.39
CA ASN A 154 3.92 5.39 -9.37
C ASN A 154 5.28 5.25 -8.68
N THR A 155 6.27 4.73 -9.39
CA THR A 155 7.61 4.50 -8.84
C THR A 155 8.26 5.77 -8.33
N GLY A 156 8.09 6.91 -9.03
CA GLY A 156 8.68 8.19 -8.64
C GLY A 156 8.20 8.69 -7.28
N ILE A 157 6.88 8.63 -7.00
CA ILE A 157 6.35 9.05 -5.69
C ILE A 157 6.75 8.07 -4.58
N MET A 158 6.87 6.76 -4.90
CA MET A 158 7.32 5.77 -3.92
C MET A 158 8.78 5.97 -3.52
N GLU A 159 9.67 6.24 -4.49
CA GLU A 159 11.08 6.57 -4.23
C GLU A 159 11.18 7.85 -3.40
N MET A 160 10.47 8.91 -3.80
CA MET A 160 10.44 10.17 -3.05
C MET A 160 9.99 9.98 -1.59
N LEU A 161 8.96 9.17 -1.34
CA LEU A 161 8.50 8.90 0.03
C LEU A 161 9.50 8.06 0.84
N ARG A 162 10.25 7.13 0.22
CA ARG A 162 11.36 6.41 0.87
C ARG A 162 12.49 7.38 1.26
N ASP A 163 12.84 8.30 0.37
CA ASP A 163 13.85 9.33 0.64
C ASP A 163 13.41 10.25 1.78
N ILE A 164 12.17 10.72 1.76
CA ILE A 164 11.58 11.52 2.85
C ILE A 164 11.69 10.81 4.19
N VAL A 165 11.32 9.53 4.28
CA VAL A 165 11.43 8.75 5.52
C VAL A 165 12.89 8.61 5.96
N THR A 166 13.80 8.43 5.02
CA THR A 166 15.26 8.39 5.31
C THR A 166 15.75 9.73 5.86
N HIS A 167 15.32 10.86 5.28
CA HIS A 167 15.66 12.20 5.75
C HIS A 167 15.06 12.54 7.12
N ILE A 168 13.93 11.94 7.49
CA ILE A 168 13.39 12.06 8.86
C ILE A 168 14.32 11.42 9.90
N GLY A 169 15.31 10.61 9.46
CA GLY A 169 16.36 10.05 10.31
C GLY A 169 15.89 8.90 11.21
N LYS A 170 14.75 8.29 10.92
CA LYS A 170 14.21 7.15 11.67
C LYS A 170 14.44 5.85 10.90
N LYS A 171 14.93 4.83 11.59
CA LYS A 171 15.08 3.49 11.02
C LYS A 171 13.74 2.75 11.13
N MET A 172 12.90 2.85 10.07
CA MET A 172 11.63 2.15 9.96
C MET A 172 11.50 1.50 8.58
N GLU A 173 10.75 0.41 8.51
CA GLU A 173 10.41 -0.23 7.23
C GLU A 173 9.33 0.60 6.50
N VAL A 174 9.47 0.77 5.18
CA VAL A 174 8.54 1.54 4.36
C VAL A 174 7.85 0.62 3.35
N TYR A 175 6.54 0.57 3.42
CA TYR A 175 5.69 -0.22 2.54
C TYR A 175 4.72 0.67 1.76
N PHE A 176 4.25 0.16 0.63
CA PHE A 176 3.24 0.81 -0.20
C PHE A 176 2.08 -0.16 -0.43
N LEU A 177 0.86 0.35 -0.30
CA LEU A 177 -0.36 -0.43 -0.46
C LEU A 177 -1.36 0.36 -1.29
N SER A 178 -2.02 -0.29 -2.25
CA SER A 178 -3.14 0.32 -2.95
C SER A 178 -4.35 0.50 -2.01
N HIS A 179 -5.35 1.31 -2.42
CA HIS A 179 -6.60 1.41 -1.66
C HIS A 179 -7.33 0.06 -1.60
N GLU A 180 -7.22 -0.75 -2.65
CA GLU A 180 -7.74 -2.12 -2.69
C GLU A 180 -7.02 -3.03 -1.68
N ASP A 181 -5.68 -2.96 -1.59
CA ASP A 181 -4.92 -3.66 -0.56
C ASP A 181 -5.39 -3.25 0.84
N CYS A 182 -5.56 -1.95 1.07
CA CYS A 182 -6.01 -1.42 2.35
C CYS A 182 -7.43 -1.91 2.68
N PHE A 183 -8.33 -1.94 1.71
CA PHE A 183 -9.67 -2.49 1.89
C PHE A 183 -9.64 -3.97 2.26
N PHE A 184 -8.85 -4.77 1.53
CA PHE A 184 -8.63 -6.18 1.86
C PHE A 184 -8.07 -6.35 3.26
N GLN A 185 -6.97 -5.65 3.61
CA GLN A 185 -6.35 -5.73 4.93
C GLN A 185 -7.31 -5.31 6.04
N TYR A 186 -8.09 -4.26 5.82
CA TYR A 186 -9.10 -3.85 6.79
C TYR A 186 -10.12 -4.96 7.01
N MET A 187 -10.64 -5.58 5.94
CA MET A 187 -11.72 -6.57 6.04
C MET A 187 -11.30 -7.86 6.72
N ILE A 188 -10.14 -8.43 6.42
CA ILE A 188 -9.71 -9.69 7.04
C ILE A 188 -9.42 -9.55 8.54
N HIS A 189 -9.27 -8.33 9.05
CA HIS A 189 -9.11 -8.03 10.48
C HIS A 189 -10.44 -7.69 11.17
N GLN A 190 -11.55 -7.64 10.44
CA GLN A 190 -12.88 -7.50 11.03
C GLN A 190 -13.47 -8.85 11.46
N PRO A 191 -14.49 -8.86 12.34
CA PRO A 191 -15.21 -10.08 12.67
C PRO A 191 -15.74 -10.79 11.42
N GLN A 192 -15.59 -12.12 11.37
CA GLN A 192 -15.87 -12.92 10.17
C GLN A 192 -17.31 -12.77 9.67
N GLU A 193 -18.26 -12.52 10.58
CA GLU A 193 -19.67 -12.27 10.22
C GLU A 193 -19.88 -11.00 9.36
N MET A 194 -18.89 -10.14 9.23
CA MET A 194 -18.95 -8.95 8.35
C MET A 194 -18.57 -9.26 6.90
N TRP A 195 -17.94 -10.40 6.63
CA TRP A 195 -17.41 -10.78 5.32
C TRP A 195 -17.56 -12.28 5.03
N ILE A 196 -18.71 -12.88 5.47
CA ILE A 196 -19.08 -14.26 5.12
C ILE A 196 -19.23 -14.43 3.61
N HIS A 197 -19.88 -13.46 2.96
CA HIS A 197 -20.02 -13.32 1.51
C HIS A 197 -19.30 -12.07 1.02
N ASP A 198 -19.63 -11.61 -0.17
CA ASP A 198 -19.01 -10.43 -0.76
C ASP A 198 -19.24 -9.18 0.09
N VAL A 199 -18.27 -8.27 0.05
CA VAL A 199 -18.31 -6.97 0.74
C VAL A 199 -18.19 -5.86 -0.30
N LEU A 200 -19.05 -4.85 -0.17
CA LEU A 200 -19.12 -3.72 -1.08
C LEU A 200 -18.64 -2.45 -0.38
N LEU A 201 -17.76 -1.72 -1.03
CA LEU A 201 -17.27 -0.43 -0.61
C LEU A 201 -17.57 0.61 -1.68
N TYR A 202 -18.13 1.74 -1.30
CA TYR A 202 -18.25 2.95 -2.12
C TYR A 202 -17.34 4.02 -1.55
N ASP A 203 -16.38 4.49 -2.34
CA ASP A 203 -15.54 5.66 -2.05
C ASP A 203 -16.03 6.83 -2.92
N TYR A 204 -16.65 7.84 -2.29
CA TYR A 204 -17.23 8.97 -2.96
C TYR A 204 -16.48 10.26 -2.67
N ARG A 205 -15.69 10.68 -3.63
CA ARG A 205 -14.84 11.88 -3.54
C ARG A 205 -15.21 12.91 -4.61
N SER A 206 -14.43 13.98 -4.71
CA SER A 206 -14.63 15.09 -5.67
C SER A 206 -14.66 14.65 -7.14
N ASP A 207 -14.03 13.54 -7.50
CA ASP A 207 -13.95 12.99 -8.85
C ASP A 207 -15.05 11.96 -9.18
N GLY A 208 -15.99 11.71 -8.28
CA GLY A 208 -17.10 10.77 -8.42
C GLY A 208 -17.02 9.58 -7.47
N ILE A 209 -17.76 8.52 -7.77
CA ILE A 209 -17.80 7.29 -6.96
C ILE A 209 -16.89 6.23 -7.57
N LYS A 210 -16.15 5.53 -6.70
CA LYS A 210 -15.59 4.22 -6.98
C LYS A 210 -16.33 3.17 -6.18
N SER A 211 -16.67 2.04 -6.79
CA SER A 211 -17.13 0.86 -6.06
C SER A 211 -16.06 -0.22 -6.07
N HIS A 212 -15.86 -0.86 -4.93
CA HIS A 212 -14.95 -1.99 -4.77
C HIS A 212 -15.77 -3.17 -4.21
N ILE A 213 -15.72 -4.32 -4.87
CA ILE A 213 -16.42 -5.53 -4.44
C ILE A 213 -15.36 -6.57 -4.08
N LEU A 214 -15.20 -6.83 -2.79
CA LEU A 214 -14.31 -7.87 -2.28
C LEU A 214 -15.06 -9.21 -2.31
N SER A 215 -14.49 -10.18 -3.02
CA SER A 215 -14.95 -11.56 -3.10
C SER A 215 -13.83 -12.54 -2.71
N MET A 216 -14.20 -13.75 -2.25
CA MET A 216 -13.25 -14.75 -1.77
C MET A 216 -13.51 -16.13 -2.35
N ASN A 217 -12.49 -16.74 -2.93
CA ASN A 217 -12.51 -18.13 -3.34
C ASN A 217 -12.06 -19.03 -2.19
N ARG A 218 -13.00 -19.52 -1.40
CA ARG A 218 -12.74 -20.39 -0.24
C ARG A 218 -12.37 -21.83 -0.61
N LYS A 219 -12.30 -22.16 -1.91
CA LYS A 219 -11.88 -23.49 -2.38
C LYS A 219 -10.36 -23.59 -2.56
N THR A 220 -9.66 -22.46 -2.51
CA THR A 220 -8.18 -22.41 -2.62
C THR A 220 -7.54 -22.37 -1.24
N ASN A 221 -6.29 -22.81 -1.14
CA ASN A 221 -5.46 -22.72 0.05
C ASN A 221 -4.05 -22.21 -0.32
N PRO A 222 -3.71 -20.96 0.03
CA PRO A 222 -4.50 -19.98 0.79
C PRO A 222 -5.79 -19.56 0.06
N VAL A 223 -6.74 -18.98 0.82
CA VAL A 223 -7.98 -18.43 0.26
C VAL A 223 -7.64 -17.23 -0.62
N ALA A 224 -7.95 -17.34 -1.90
CA ALA A 224 -7.72 -16.26 -2.87
C ALA A 224 -8.84 -15.21 -2.77
N CYS A 225 -8.45 -13.96 -2.59
CA CYS A 225 -9.34 -12.80 -2.48
C CYS A 225 -9.16 -11.89 -3.69
N PHE A 226 -10.26 -11.35 -4.20
CA PHE A 226 -10.30 -10.50 -5.38
C PHE A 226 -11.09 -9.24 -5.07
N ILE A 227 -10.74 -8.12 -5.71
CA ILE A 227 -11.51 -6.88 -5.64
C ILE A 227 -11.79 -6.40 -7.04
N ASP A 228 -13.08 -6.40 -7.41
CA ASP A 228 -13.55 -5.79 -8.64
C ASP A 228 -13.80 -4.30 -8.41
N THR A 229 -13.10 -3.44 -9.13
CA THR A 229 -13.24 -1.99 -9.02
C THR A 229 -13.95 -1.41 -10.23
N SER A 230 -14.98 -0.59 -9.99
CA SER A 230 -15.68 0.19 -11.02
C SER A 230 -15.67 1.66 -10.69
N ARG A 231 -15.56 2.53 -11.71
CA ARG A 231 -15.51 3.99 -11.57
C ARG A 231 -16.75 4.63 -12.19
N TYR A 232 -17.34 5.60 -11.48
CA TYR A 232 -18.55 6.32 -11.91
C TYR A 232 -18.29 7.83 -11.87
N PRO A 233 -17.52 8.39 -12.84
CA PRO A 233 -17.18 9.81 -12.88
C PRO A 233 -18.40 10.71 -13.10
N GLN A 234 -19.48 10.18 -13.71
CA GLN A 234 -20.74 10.87 -13.89
C GLN A 234 -21.46 11.21 -12.56
N MET A 235 -21.05 10.60 -11.47
CA MET A 235 -21.56 10.87 -10.12
C MET A 235 -20.86 12.06 -9.45
N ARG A 236 -19.98 12.78 -10.13
CA ARG A 236 -19.32 13.99 -9.60
C ARG A 236 -20.36 15.02 -9.17
N ILE A 237 -20.20 15.56 -7.95
CA ILE A 237 -21.01 16.67 -7.45
C ILE A 237 -20.36 17.97 -7.93
N PRO A 238 -21.05 18.76 -8.78
CA PRO A 238 -20.55 20.07 -9.19
C PRO A 238 -20.64 21.05 -8.02
N ASP A 239 -20.00 22.21 -8.15
CA ASP A 239 -20.25 23.32 -7.22
C ASP A 239 -21.70 23.79 -7.33
N LEU A 240 -22.39 23.75 -6.20
CA LEU A 240 -23.79 24.12 -6.07
C LEU A 240 -23.98 25.40 -5.22
N SER A 241 -22.90 26.11 -4.92
CA SER A 241 -22.96 27.32 -4.05
C SER A 241 -23.98 28.35 -4.54
N ASP A 242 -24.03 28.60 -5.84
CA ASP A 242 -24.89 29.59 -6.49
C ASP A 242 -26.32 29.08 -6.82
N LYS A 243 -26.64 27.82 -6.45
CA LYS A 243 -27.97 27.24 -6.76
C LYS A 243 -28.96 27.46 -5.63
N SER A 244 -30.23 27.62 -6.01
CA SER A 244 -31.34 27.68 -5.03
C SER A 244 -31.51 26.35 -4.31
N GLU A 245 -32.05 26.35 -3.09
CA GLU A 245 -32.28 25.11 -2.32
C GLU A 245 -33.19 24.12 -3.06
N THR A 246 -34.16 24.60 -3.82
CA THR A 246 -35.02 23.77 -4.67
C THR A 246 -34.22 23.05 -5.76
N ALA A 247 -33.30 23.77 -6.42
CA ALA A 247 -32.44 23.19 -7.45
C ALA A 247 -31.44 22.18 -6.86
N LYS A 248 -30.87 22.47 -5.67
CA LYS A 248 -30.02 21.54 -4.92
C LYS A 248 -30.80 20.27 -4.57
N GLY A 249 -32.02 20.39 -4.05
CA GLY A 249 -32.88 19.26 -3.72
C GLY A 249 -33.23 18.38 -4.93
N ALA A 250 -33.54 19.00 -6.08
CA ALA A 250 -33.78 18.29 -7.33
C ALA A 250 -32.54 17.53 -7.81
N PHE A 251 -31.36 18.16 -7.75
CA PHE A 251 -30.08 17.54 -8.10
C PHE A 251 -29.78 16.33 -7.20
N TYR A 252 -29.86 16.46 -5.89
CA TYR A 252 -29.60 15.35 -4.97
C TYR A 252 -30.59 14.19 -5.11
N LYS A 253 -31.86 14.48 -5.47
CA LYS A 253 -32.83 13.42 -5.77
C LYS A 253 -32.47 12.63 -7.03
N GLN A 254 -31.98 13.30 -8.07
CA GLN A 254 -31.47 12.63 -9.28
C GLN A 254 -30.22 11.82 -8.97
N LEU A 255 -29.32 12.38 -8.17
CA LEU A 255 -28.09 11.71 -7.75
C LEU A 255 -28.39 10.43 -6.94
N ASP A 256 -29.37 10.45 -6.01
CA ASP A 256 -29.82 9.27 -5.26
C ASP A 256 -30.41 8.21 -6.19
N THR A 257 -31.19 8.61 -7.19
CA THR A 257 -31.72 7.68 -8.20
C THR A 257 -30.59 6.98 -8.98
N ALA A 258 -29.59 7.75 -9.42
CA ALA A 258 -28.45 7.21 -10.14
C ALA A 258 -27.59 6.28 -9.25
N LEU A 259 -27.37 6.65 -7.97
CA LEU A 259 -26.69 5.79 -7.02
C LEU A 259 -27.46 4.48 -6.79
N LEU A 260 -28.79 4.55 -6.66
CA LEU A 260 -29.64 3.36 -6.47
C LEU A 260 -29.51 2.37 -7.64
N GLU A 261 -29.41 2.87 -8.87
CA GLU A 261 -29.18 2.01 -10.05
C GLU A 261 -27.81 1.33 -9.96
N ILE A 262 -26.75 2.06 -9.60
CA ILE A 262 -25.40 1.51 -9.39
C ILE A 262 -25.43 0.43 -8.31
N VAL A 263 -26.07 0.72 -7.18
CA VAL A 263 -26.17 -0.23 -6.04
C VAL A 263 -26.92 -1.49 -6.44
N ARG A 264 -28.04 -1.36 -7.16
CA ARG A 264 -28.80 -2.51 -7.65
C ARG A 264 -27.95 -3.39 -8.56
N LYS A 265 -27.25 -2.80 -9.53
CA LYS A 265 -26.35 -3.51 -10.45
C LYS A 265 -25.24 -4.24 -9.69
N ASN A 266 -24.60 -3.62 -8.71
CA ASN A 266 -23.54 -4.22 -7.92
C ASN A 266 -24.03 -5.34 -7.00
N CYS A 267 -25.29 -5.31 -6.58
CA CYS A 267 -25.92 -6.36 -5.78
C CYS A 267 -26.58 -7.47 -6.62
N GLU A 268 -26.67 -7.29 -7.95
CA GLU A 268 -27.28 -8.25 -8.83
C GLU A 268 -26.42 -9.52 -8.91
N GLN A 269 -27.05 -10.68 -8.74
CA GLN A 269 -26.38 -11.99 -8.76
C GLN A 269 -25.28 -12.20 -7.69
N ARG A 270 -25.19 -11.32 -6.69
CA ARG A 270 -24.23 -11.41 -5.59
C ARG A 270 -24.92 -11.39 -4.23
N ILE A 271 -24.39 -12.15 -3.30
CA ILE A 271 -24.79 -12.06 -1.89
C ILE A 271 -23.81 -11.12 -1.21
N ILE A 272 -24.28 -9.92 -0.84
CA ILE A 272 -23.47 -8.91 -0.16
C ILE A 272 -23.76 -8.98 1.36
N THR A 273 -22.73 -9.18 2.17
CA THR A 273 -22.84 -9.21 3.64
C THR A 273 -22.82 -7.80 4.23
N SER A 274 -21.87 -6.98 3.80
CA SER A 274 -21.66 -5.63 4.35
C SER A 274 -21.42 -4.62 3.23
N VAL A 275 -21.80 -3.37 3.50
CA VAL A 275 -21.56 -2.22 2.63
C VAL A 275 -20.86 -1.14 3.44
N PHE A 276 -19.78 -0.59 2.90
CA PHE A 276 -19.03 0.51 3.48
C PHE A 276 -19.19 1.76 2.60
N LEU A 277 -19.46 2.89 3.23
CA LEU A 277 -19.60 4.19 2.59
C LEU A 277 -18.46 5.09 3.07
N LEU A 278 -17.56 5.47 2.18
CA LEU A 278 -16.43 6.34 2.45
C LEU A 278 -16.54 7.64 1.66
N GLY A 279 -15.90 8.68 2.18
CA GLY A 279 -15.79 9.99 1.55
C GLY A 279 -16.81 10.99 2.06
N ASP A 280 -16.41 12.26 2.03
CA ASP A 280 -17.18 13.37 2.62
C ASP A 280 -18.51 13.63 1.90
N SER A 281 -18.63 13.19 0.64
CA SER A 281 -19.87 13.31 -0.12
C SER A 281 -21.04 12.51 0.47
N PHE A 282 -20.76 11.47 1.29
CA PHE A 282 -21.78 10.75 2.04
C PHE A 282 -22.15 11.39 3.38
N SER A 283 -21.44 12.41 3.85
CA SER A 283 -21.73 13.09 5.11
C SER A 283 -23.07 13.86 5.11
N LYS A 284 -23.60 14.16 3.92
CA LYS A 284 -24.90 14.84 3.74
C LYS A 284 -26.03 13.82 3.57
N GLU A 285 -27.18 14.10 4.15
CA GLU A 285 -28.39 13.23 4.09
C GLU A 285 -29.12 13.34 2.74
N TRP A 286 -28.52 12.91 1.66
CA TRP A 286 -29.14 12.97 0.32
C TRP A 286 -29.49 11.60 -0.28
N CYS A 287 -28.78 10.52 0.09
CA CYS A 287 -28.89 9.19 -0.55
C CYS A 287 -29.91 8.27 0.17
N ARG A 288 -31.08 8.77 0.50
CA ARG A 288 -32.08 8.07 1.34
C ARG A 288 -32.60 6.77 0.73
N GLU A 289 -32.98 6.75 -0.55
CA GLU A 289 -33.52 5.56 -1.20
C GLU A 289 -32.42 4.52 -1.46
N SER A 290 -31.23 4.97 -1.82
CA SER A 290 -30.05 4.09 -1.96
C SER A 290 -29.69 3.47 -0.62
N LEU A 291 -29.64 4.24 0.45
CA LEU A 291 -29.33 3.76 1.80
C LEU A 291 -30.38 2.76 2.28
N LYS A 292 -31.66 3.06 2.09
CA LYS A 292 -32.77 2.14 2.42
C LYS A 292 -32.65 0.80 1.67
N TYR A 293 -32.23 0.83 0.40
CA TYR A 293 -31.99 -0.39 -0.38
C TYR A 293 -30.75 -1.16 0.14
N MET A 294 -29.64 -0.45 0.40
CA MET A 294 -28.43 -1.05 0.94
C MET A 294 -28.66 -1.74 2.29
N CYS A 295 -29.49 -1.16 3.16
CA CYS A 295 -29.81 -1.73 4.48
C CYS A 295 -30.73 -2.98 4.44
N ARG A 296 -31.25 -3.38 3.28
CA ARG A 296 -32.12 -4.57 3.19
C ARG A 296 -31.29 -5.85 3.30
N GLY A 297 -31.25 -6.45 4.49
CA GLY A 297 -30.53 -7.69 4.77
C GLY A 297 -29.01 -7.57 4.75
N ARG A 298 -28.46 -6.36 4.82
CA ARG A 298 -27.03 -6.08 4.83
C ARG A 298 -26.68 -5.14 5.97
N ARG A 299 -25.44 -5.20 6.43
CA ARG A 299 -24.90 -4.23 7.38
C ARG A 299 -24.28 -3.07 6.61
N VAL A 300 -24.67 -1.83 6.92
CA VAL A 300 -24.13 -0.64 6.27
C VAL A 300 -23.34 0.17 7.29
N PHE A 301 -22.12 0.52 6.92
CA PHE A 301 -21.21 1.29 7.74
C PHE A 301 -20.82 2.56 6.99
N GLN A 302 -20.76 3.67 7.69
CA GLN A 302 -20.23 4.92 7.19
C GLN A 302 -19.01 5.31 8.01
N GLY A 303 -17.95 5.73 7.35
CA GLY A 303 -16.71 6.14 8.01
C GLY A 303 -15.70 6.65 7.00
N ASN A 304 -14.62 7.27 7.48
CA ASN A 304 -13.64 7.91 6.60
C ASN A 304 -12.25 7.27 6.68
N ASN A 305 -11.92 6.53 7.74
CA ASN A 305 -10.55 6.10 8.04
C ASN A 305 -10.22 4.64 7.67
N LEU A 306 -10.99 4.04 6.78
CA LEU A 306 -10.81 2.64 6.39
C LEU A 306 -9.45 2.42 5.73
N PHE A 307 -9.03 3.31 4.80
CA PHE A 307 -7.78 3.13 4.07
C PHE A 307 -6.56 3.32 4.96
N SER A 308 -6.52 4.32 5.83
CA SER A 308 -5.43 4.52 6.77
C SER A 308 -5.33 3.36 7.78
N LYS A 309 -6.47 2.85 8.29
CA LYS A 309 -6.50 1.65 9.14
C LYS A 309 -6.07 0.40 8.39
N GLY A 310 -6.52 0.23 7.15
CA GLY A 310 -6.11 -0.89 6.28
C GLY A 310 -4.61 -0.87 5.99
N ALA A 311 -4.04 0.30 5.70
CA ALA A 311 -2.60 0.48 5.56
C ALA A 311 -1.85 0.11 6.85
N CYS A 312 -2.38 0.52 8.01
CA CYS A 312 -1.81 0.17 9.32
C CYS A 312 -1.84 -1.34 9.58
N TYR A 313 -2.94 -2.02 9.28
CA TYR A 313 -3.02 -3.48 9.34
C TYR A 313 -2.01 -4.14 8.40
N GLY A 314 -1.88 -3.64 7.16
CA GLY A 314 -0.92 -4.16 6.19
C GLY A 314 0.54 -3.96 6.62
N ALA A 315 0.88 -2.81 7.23
CA ALA A 315 2.19 -2.58 7.84
C ALA A 315 2.44 -3.58 8.99
N ARG A 316 1.41 -3.83 9.82
CA ARG A 316 1.51 -4.79 10.94
C ARG A 316 1.75 -6.21 10.45
N GLU A 317 1.00 -6.69 9.46
CA GLU A 317 1.16 -8.03 8.91
C GLU A 317 2.53 -8.24 8.25
N ARG A 318 3.16 -7.19 7.71
CA ARG A 318 4.52 -7.26 7.15
C ARG A 318 5.60 -7.21 8.24
N ALA A 319 5.44 -6.36 9.26
CA ALA A 319 6.38 -6.26 10.38
C ALA A 319 6.25 -7.43 11.36
N TYR A 320 5.04 -7.93 11.58
CA TYR A 320 4.66 -8.97 12.53
C TYR A 320 3.64 -9.92 11.93
N PRO A 321 4.03 -10.83 11.02
CA PRO A 321 3.12 -11.72 10.32
C PRO A 321 2.25 -12.55 11.27
N SER A 322 0.94 -12.59 11.00
CA SER A 322 -0.02 -13.42 11.71
C SER A 322 -0.50 -14.59 10.82
N THR A 323 -1.37 -15.43 11.36
CA THR A 323 -2.00 -16.50 10.57
C THR A 323 -2.91 -15.96 9.47
N LEU A 324 -3.38 -14.72 9.57
CA LEU A 324 -4.24 -14.11 8.54
C LEU A 324 -3.49 -13.94 7.22
N SER A 325 -2.23 -13.48 7.26
CA SER A 325 -1.40 -13.27 6.06
C SER A 325 -1.05 -14.56 5.33
N THR A 326 -1.07 -15.71 6.02
CA THR A 326 -0.85 -17.02 5.39
C THR A 326 -2.15 -17.71 4.98
N THR A 327 -3.28 -17.33 5.58
CA THR A 327 -4.60 -17.93 5.30
C THR A 327 -5.30 -17.26 4.12
N TYR A 328 -5.14 -15.95 3.97
CA TYR A 328 -5.80 -15.14 2.95
C TYR A 328 -4.78 -14.41 2.10
N VAL A 329 -4.92 -14.47 0.78
CA VAL A 329 -4.07 -13.74 -0.16
C VAL A 329 -4.93 -12.89 -1.10
N TYR A 330 -4.63 -11.60 -1.18
CA TYR A 330 -5.27 -10.70 -2.14
C TYR A 330 -4.51 -10.76 -3.46
N LEU A 331 -5.24 -11.03 -4.54
CA LEU A 331 -4.73 -11.13 -5.90
C LEU A 331 -5.36 -10.02 -6.76
N SER A 332 -4.59 -8.99 -7.04
CA SER A 332 -4.95 -7.93 -7.98
C SER A 332 -4.23 -8.11 -9.32
N GLU A 333 -4.54 -7.26 -10.28
CA GLU A 333 -3.80 -7.19 -11.55
C GLU A 333 -2.34 -6.78 -11.34
N ASP A 334 -2.07 -6.01 -10.29
CA ASP A 334 -0.73 -5.54 -9.92
C ASP A 334 0.08 -6.56 -9.11
N LYS A 335 -0.45 -7.77 -8.87
CA LYS A 335 0.20 -8.78 -8.03
C LYS A 335 0.61 -10.00 -8.83
N LEU A 336 1.75 -10.54 -8.40
CA LEU A 336 2.25 -11.81 -8.89
C LEU A 336 1.20 -12.91 -8.62
N ARG A 337 0.74 -13.58 -9.69
CA ARG A 337 -0.30 -14.62 -9.63
C ARG A 337 0.26 -16.05 -9.57
N ALA A 338 1.58 -16.17 -9.42
CA ALA A 338 2.25 -17.46 -9.33
C ALA A 338 3.37 -17.42 -8.31
N ASN A 339 3.63 -18.54 -7.64
CA ASN A 339 4.84 -18.76 -6.89
C ASN A 339 5.95 -19.18 -7.84
N ILE A 340 7.12 -18.55 -7.75
CA ILE A 340 8.30 -18.89 -8.55
C ILE A 340 9.39 -19.36 -7.62
N GLY A 341 9.95 -20.52 -7.92
CA GLY A 341 11.03 -21.10 -7.14
C GLY A 341 11.86 -22.09 -7.95
N MET A 342 12.86 -22.66 -7.34
CA MET A 342 13.75 -23.64 -7.95
C MET A 342 14.09 -24.76 -6.97
N MET A 343 14.43 -25.93 -7.52
CA MET A 343 14.99 -27.01 -6.72
C MET A 343 16.51 -26.78 -6.56
N CYS A 344 16.99 -26.86 -5.33
CA CYS A 344 18.39 -26.66 -4.98
C CYS A 344 18.92 -27.86 -4.20
N ASP A 345 20.18 -28.27 -4.49
CA ASP A 345 20.88 -29.25 -3.68
C ASP A 345 21.41 -28.59 -2.40
N LYS A 346 20.90 -29.00 -1.24
CA LYS A 346 21.42 -28.61 0.05
C LYS A 346 21.98 -29.82 0.78
N GLY A 347 23.31 -29.99 0.70
CA GLY A 347 23.97 -31.20 1.19
C GLY A 347 23.72 -32.39 0.26
N GLN A 348 22.94 -33.37 0.70
CA GLN A 348 22.55 -34.54 -0.11
C GLN A 348 21.03 -34.58 -0.39
N MET A 349 20.30 -33.53 -0.05
CA MET A 349 18.86 -33.44 -0.25
C MET A 349 18.52 -32.33 -1.24
N GLU A 350 17.54 -32.61 -2.09
CA GLU A 350 16.94 -31.66 -2.99
C GLU A 350 15.86 -30.88 -2.21
N VAL A 351 15.98 -29.56 -2.14
CA VAL A 351 15.08 -28.66 -1.37
C VAL A 351 14.52 -27.61 -2.30
N TYR A 352 13.23 -27.35 -2.20
CA TYR A 352 12.59 -26.23 -2.89
C TYR A 352 13.04 -24.90 -2.28
N TYR A 353 13.54 -24.00 -3.12
CA TYR A 353 13.93 -22.64 -2.75
C TYR A 353 12.94 -21.64 -3.36
N PRO A 354 12.11 -20.92 -2.54
CA PRO A 354 11.20 -19.91 -3.03
C PRO A 354 11.97 -18.67 -3.44
N ILE A 355 11.63 -18.14 -4.61
CA ILE A 355 12.26 -16.94 -5.19
C ILE A 355 11.32 -15.76 -5.09
N LEU A 356 10.13 -15.85 -5.69
CA LEU A 356 9.08 -14.86 -5.64
C LEU A 356 7.75 -15.51 -5.23
N ASP A 357 7.04 -14.88 -4.30
CA ASP A 357 5.80 -15.41 -3.76
C ASP A 357 4.59 -14.71 -4.41
N ALA A 358 3.58 -15.51 -4.73
CA ALA A 358 2.29 -14.99 -5.19
C ALA A 358 1.67 -14.02 -4.18
N GLY A 359 0.98 -13.00 -4.68
CA GLY A 359 0.42 -11.93 -3.84
C GLY A 359 1.39 -10.79 -3.54
N THR A 360 2.67 -10.91 -3.93
CA THR A 360 3.62 -9.78 -3.89
C THR A 360 3.29 -8.80 -5.00
N ASN A 361 3.33 -7.50 -4.72
CA ASN A 361 3.20 -6.48 -5.75
C ASN A 361 4.37 -6.57 -6.73
N TRP A 362 4.12 -6.41 -8.04
CA TRP A 362 5.16 -6.54 -9.04
C TRP A 362 6.35 -5.61 -8.78
N TYR A 363 6.14 -4.39 -8.31
CA TYR A 363 7.20 -3.42 -7.99
C TYR A 363 8.02 -3.75 -6.72
N ASP A 364 7.52 -4.67 -5.86
CA ASP A 364 8.25 -5.21 -4.70
C ASP A 364 8.86 -6.60 -5.02
N ALA A 365 8.45 -7.22 -6.12
CA ALA A 365 8.87 -8.57 -6.51
C ALA A 365 10.29 -8.57 -7.10
N GLN A 366 11.28 -8.53 -6.23
CA GLN A 366 12.69 -8.60 -6.62
C GLN A 366 13.50 -9.49 -5.67
N LYS A 367 14.49 -10.18 -6.22
CA LYS A 367 15.42 -10.98 -5.44
C LYS A 367 16.76 -11.13 -6.16
N VAL A 368 17.84 -11.05 -5.40
CA VAL A 368 19.21 -11.27 -5.90
C VAL A 368 19.91 -12.27 -5.00
N PHE A 369 20.50 -13.30 -5.59
CA PHE A 369 21.28 -14.31 -4.85
C PHE A 369 22.21 -15.08 -5.79
N ASP A 370 23.21 -15.73 -5.22
CA ASP A 370 24.18 -16.55 -5.94
C ASP A 370 23.82 -18.02 -5.87
N VAL A 371 24.04 -18.74 -6.98
CA VAL A 371 23.93 -20.20 -7.05
C VAL A 371 25.17 -20.82 -7.68
N MET A 372 25.44 -22.06 -7.28
CA MET A 372 26.47 -22.90 -7.88
C MET A 372 25.81 -23.91 -8.81
N LEU A 373 26.21 -23.94 -10.09
CA LEU A 373 25.68 -24.90 -11.04
C LEU A 373 26.43 -26.24 -10.89
N VAL A 374 25.65 -27.31 -10.69
CA VAL A 374 26.21 -28.62 -10.34
C VAL A 374 26.47 -29.49 -11.56
N LYS A 375 25.54 -29.55 -12.50
CA LYS A 375 25.58 -30.54 -13.60
C LYS A 375 25.33 -29.99 -14.99
N ASN A 376 24.62 -28.88 -15.11
CA ASN A 376 24.17 -28.36 -16.41
C ASN A 376 24.38 -26.83 -16.48
N ASN A 377 24.59 -26.34 -17.70
CA ASN A 377 24.61 -24.91 -17.98
C ASN A 377 23.16 -24.37 -18.17
N ALA A 378 22.29 -24.66 -17.21
CA ALA A 378 20.91 -24.21 -17.26
C ALA A 378 20.33 -23.98 -15.87
N ILE A 379 19.44 -23.01 -15.76
CA ILE A 379 18.61 -22.76 -14.57
C ILE A 379 17.21 -23.31 -14.86
N THR A 380 16.67 -24.06 -13.90
CA THR A 380 15.31 -24.61 -13.99
C THR A 380 14.43 -23.96 -12.92
N LEU A 381 13.34 -23.32 -13.34
CA LEU A 381 12.39 -22.63 -12.50
C LEU A 381 11.05 -23.35 -12.51
N ASN A 382 10.43 -23.47 -11.35
CA ASN A 382 9.05 -23.95 -11.18
C ASN A 382 8.14 -22.73 -11.01
N ILE A 383 7.08 -22.64 -11.80
CA ILE A 383 6.08 -21.60 -11.79
C ILE A 383 4.76 -22.27 -11.42
N ALA A 384 4.28 -22.00 -10.21
CA ALA A 384 3.06 -22.58 -9.66
C ALA A 384 1.97 -21.50 -9.53
N PRO A 385 1.03 -21.41 -10.50
CA PRO A 385 -0.07 -20.47 -10.43
C PRO A 385 -1.00 -20.74 -9.24
N VAL A 386 -1.53 -19.68 -8.61
CA VAL A 386 -2.45 -19.82 -7.46
C VAL A 386 -3.88 -20.11 -7.86
N ASP A 387 -4.23 -19.99 -9.11
CA ASP A 387 -5.57 -20.33 -9.65
C ASP A 387 -5.83 -21.86 -9.74
N GLY A 388 -4.84 -22.67 -9.39
CA GLY A 388 -4.89 -24.13 -9.43
C GLY A 388 -4.60 -24.71 -10.80
N THR A 389 -4.17 -23.90 -11.78
CA THR A 389 -3.69 -24.41 -13.07
C THR A 389 -2.36 -25.16 -12.91
N ARG A 390 -1.97 -25.90 -13.95
CA ARG A 390 -0.81 -26.79 -13.86
C ARG A 390 0.50 -26.03 -13.69
N THR A 391 1.31 -26.43 -12.70
CA THR A 391 2.69 -25.94 -12.55
C THR A 391 3.48 -26.10 -13.83
N ARG A 392 4.15 -25.04 -14.26
CA ARG A 392 5.04 -25.00 -15.43
C ARG A 392 6.49 -25.08 -14.98
N VAL A 393 7.33 -25.67 -15.82
CA VAL A 393 8.77 -25.69 -15.64
C VAL A 393 9.40 -24.88 -16.78
N ALA A 394 10.10 -23.81 -16.42
CA ALA A 394 10.89 -23.00 -17.34
C ALA A 394 12.37 -23.37 -17.22
N ARG A 395 13.03 -23.61 -18.35
CA ARG A 395 14.46 -23.92 -18.40
C ARG A 395 15.19 -22.85 -19.20
N ILE A 396 16.13 -22.17 -18.54
CA ILE A 396 16.95 -21.10 -19.09
C ILE A 396 18.34 -21.69 -19.39
N SER A 397 18.73 -21.74 -20.65
CA SER A 397 20.04 -22.22 -21.07
C SER A 397 21.08 -21.12 -21.02
N LEU A 398 22.22 -21.38 -20.39
CA LEU A 398 23.34 -20.43 -20.31
C LEU A 398 24.34 -20.76 -21.43
N GLU A 399 23.98 -20.38 -22.66
CA GLU A 399 24.80 -20.60 -23.83
C GLU A 399 26.17 -19.90 -23.70
N GLY A 400 27.25 -20.63 -24.09
CA GLY A 400 28.60 -20.09 -24.02
C GLY A 400 29.26 -20.18 -22.63
N LEU A 401 28.52 -20.55 -21.56
CA LEU A 401 29.14 -20.74 -20.27
C LEU A 401 30.06 -21.97 -20.32
N LYS A 402 31.36 -21.76 -20.12
CA LYS A 402 32.32 -22.86 -20.03
C LYS A 402 32.05 -23.71 -18.80
N VAL A 403 31.88 -25.02 -18.98
CA VAL A 403 31.73 -25.95 -17.87
C VAL A 403 33.04 -25.99 -17.09
N ARG A 404 32.98 -25.58 -15.85
CA ARG A 404 34.10 -25.69 -14.88
C ARG A 404 33.86 -26.91 -14.01
N GLY A 405 34.91 -27.67 -13.77
CA GLY A 405 34.81 -28.84 -12.89
C GLY A 405 34.51 -28.47 -11.43
N ASN A 406 34.16 -29.48 -10.63
CA ASN A 406 34.01 -29.34 -9.17
C ASN A 406 33.02 -28.28 -8.65
N LYS A 407 31.91 -28.09 -9.35
CA LYS A 407 30.86 -27.11 -8.93
C LYS A 407 31.36 -25.66 -8.83
N THR A 408 32.30 -25.26 -9.70
CA THR A 408 32.90 -23.91 -9.66
C THR A 408 32.22 -22.90 -10.57
N ASN A 409 31.11 -23.25 -11.23
CA ASN A 409 30.27 -22.30 -11.97
C ASN A 409 29.36 -21.59 -11.02
N ARG A 410 29.77 -20.41 -10.51
CA ARG A 410 28.98 -19.52 -9.67
C ARG A 410 28.35 -18.46 -10.54
N VAL A 411 27.01 -18.34 -10.45
CA VAL A 411 26.25 -17.31 -11.14
C VAL A 411 25.40 -16.54 -10.14
N GLU A 412 25.28 -15.24 -10.36
CA GLU A 412 24.34 -14.37 -9.67
C GLU A 412 23.04 -14.35 -10.44
N LEU A 413 21.94 -14.59 -9.76
CA LEU A 413 20.59 -14.52 -10.29
C LEU A 413 19.92 -13.27 -9.75
N ARG A 414 19.41 -12.43 -10.64
CA ARG A 414 18.59 -11.27 -10.30
C ARG A 414 17.23 -11.41 -10.94
N PHE A 415 16.19 -11.43 -10.12
CA PHE A 415 14.80 -11.45 -10.51
C PHE A 415 14.19 -10.08 -10.21
N TYR A 416 13.43 -9.55 -11.14
CA TYR A 416 12.67 -8.31 -10.95
C TYR A 416 11.52 -8.25 -11.98
N MET A 417 10.57 -7.33 -11.77
CA MET A 417 9.46 -7.13 -12.68
C MET A 417 9.42 -5.67 -13.13
N GLU A 418 9.01 -5.44 -14.37
CA GLU A 418 8.74 -4.10 -14.92
C GLU A 418 7.23 -3.81 -14.91
N ASP A 419 6.44 -4.87 -14.96
CA ASP A 419 4.98 -4.85 -14.82
C ASP A 419 4.51 -6.21 -14.25
N ALA A 420 3.20 -6.38 -14.06
CA ALA A 420 2.62 -7.59 -13.48
C ALA A 420 2.60 -8.81 -14.43
N SER A 421 2.92 -8.64 -15.71
CA SER A 421 2.75 -9.68 -16.75
C SER A 421 3.92 -10.62 -16.88
N ALA A 422 5.14 -10.19 -16.56
CA ALA A 422 6.35 -10.96 -16.79
C ALA A 422 7.45 -10.70 -15.76
N VAL A 423 8.21 -11.76 -15.45
CA VAL A 423 9.41 -11.66 -14.62
C VAL A 423 10.65 -11.54 -15.49
N GLN A 424 11.45 -10.51 -15.24
CA GLN A 424 12.75 -10.30 -15.84
C GLN A 424 13.80 -11.07 -15.02
N ILE A 425 14.68 -11.79 -15.70
CA ILE A 425 15.71 -12.60 -15.08
C ILE A 425 17.05 -12.20 -15.70
N GLU A 426 17.96 -11.69 -14.89
CA GLU A 426 19.32 -11.42 -15.29
C GLU A 426 20.25 -12.42 -14.58
N ILE A 427 21.08 -13.10 -15.34
CA ILE A 427 22.02 -14.12 -14.85
C ILE A 427 23.42 -13.67 -15.21
N ARG A 428 24.31 -13.56 -14.23
CA ARG A 428 25.67 -13.06 -14.41
C ARG A 428 26.70 -14.08 -13.95
N ASP A 429 27.68 -14.41 -14.80
CA ASP A 429 28.84 -15.23 -14.37
C ASP A 429 29.69 -14.45 -13.37
N LYS A 430 29.82 -14.98 -12.15
CA LYS A 430 30.64 -14.39 -11.06
C LYS A 430 32.03 -14.95 -10.99
N GLY A 431 32.30 -16.06 -11.72
CA GLY A 431 33.55 -16.79 -11.54
C GLY A 431 33.70 -17.43 -10.16
N PHE A 432 34.87 -18.00 -9.90
CA PHE A 432 35.19 -18.63 -8.62
C PHE A 432 36.68 -18.42 -8.28
N GLY A 433 36.96 -17.22 -7.73
CA GLY A 433 38.32 -16.81 -7.37
C GLY A 433 39.26 -16.61 -8.56
N GLU A 434 40.54 -16.52 -8.28
CA GLU A 434 41.60 -16.27 -9.28
C GLU A 434 41.74 -17.39 -10.30
N PHE A 435 41.48 -18.63 -9.90
CA PHE A 435 41.61 -19.80 -10.79
C PHE A 435 40.50 -19.91 -11.85
N PHE A 436 39.35 -19.32 -11.57
CA PHE A 436 38.19 -19.29 -12.47
C PHE A 436 37.59 -17.90 -12.50
N PRO A 437 38.27 -16.94 -13.12
CA PRO A 437 37.75 -15.54 -13.17
C PRO A 437 36.42 -15.49 -13.89
N SER A 438 35.62 -14.50 -13.53
CA SER A 438 34.35 -14.18 -14.22
C SER A 438 34.62 -13.91 -15.69
N THR A 439 33.77 -14.43 -16.57
CA THR A 439 33.80 -14.09 -18.00
C THR A 439 33.13 -12.74 -18.31
N GLY A 440 32.43 -12.13 -17.33
CA GLY A 440 31.62 -10.95 -17.53
C GLY A 440 30.33 -11.19 -18.33
N GLN A 441 30.05 -12.46 -18.70
CA GLN A 441 28.88 -12.81 -19.48
C GLN A 441 27.59 -12.63 -18.69
N ILE A 442 26.57 -12.08 -19.35
CA ILE A 442 25.25 -11.83 -18.81
C ILE A 442 24.22 -12.43 -19.75
N TRP A 443 23.27 -13.20 -19.20
CA TRP A 443 22.10 -13.70 -19.91
C TRP A 443 20.87 -12.98 -19.36
N LYS A 444 19.93 -12.65 -20.24
CA LYS A 444 18.67 -12.00 -19.88
C LYS A 444 17.53 -12.81 -20.47
N GLU A 445 16.54 -13.06 -19.64
CA GLU A 445 15.32 -13.78 -20.03
C GLU A 445 14.10 -13.04 -19.49
N CYS A 446 13.03 -13.05 -20.26
CA CYS A 446 11.73 -12.54 -19.88
C CYS A 446 10.74 -13.70 -19.79
N LEU A 447 10.22 -13.96 -18.60
CA LEU A 447 9.35 -15.10 -18.32
C LEU A 447 7.90 -14.62 -18.18
N PRO A 448 7.02 -14.82 -19.19
CA PRO A 448 5.62 -14.47 -19.07
C PRO A 448 4.93 -15.29 -17.99
N LEU A 449 4.08 -14.66 -17.18
CA LEU A 449 3.32 -15.30 -16.12
C LEU A 449 1.93 -15.75 -16.57
N GLU A 450 1.37 -15.09 -17.58
CA GLU A 450 0.10 -15.51 -18.15
C GLU A 450 0.27 -16.71 -19.08
N VAL A 451 -0.66 -17.65 -19.01
CA VAL A 451 -0.78 -18.71 -20.00
C VAL A 451 -1.37 -18.07 -21.26
N ILE A 452 -0.58 -17.98 -22.31
CA ILE A 452 -1.14 -17.73 -23.65
C ILE A 452 -1.99 -18.97 -23.95
N THR A 453 -3.32 -18.85 -23.79
CA THR A 453 -4.32 -19.87 -24.15
C THR A 453 -4.44 -19.99 -25.65
#